data_b16cd7f174778d74a486afb49b6e7886
#
_entry.id   b16cd7f174778d74a486afb49b6e7886
#
_cell.length_a   1.000
_cell.length_b   1.000
_cell.length_c   1.000
_cell.angle_alpha   90.00
_cell.angle_beta   90.00
_cell.angle_gamma   90.00
#
_symmetry.space_group_name_H-M   'P 1'
#
loop_
_entity.id
_entity.type
_entity.pdbx_description
1 polymer ?
#
loop_
_entity_poly.entity_id
_entity_poly.type
_entity_poly.pdbx_seq_one_letter_code
_entity_poly.pdbx_strand_id
1 'polypeptide(L)'
;MSVNSRVESGSRPILSARQVGVAAAFGGAALAVVLAGLTIPIPGTPVVTDPREIFTTIGASLTGPIGGIVIGILAGIAEPGIPLASLLAHIVGGIYNGFVYKNLSGRFRESKGKSLVLWVLQVIGYYVLFVVPLFALGVTLFYPDPANGTFFALLGVLEAGVIPELIFTTTVTTIIMAALPERYRRPLW
;
A
#
# COMPACT_ATOMS: atom_id res chain seq x y z
N MET A 1 9.99 -44.21 35.56
CA MET A 1 9.43 -42.83 35.63
C MET A 1 9.60 -42.21 34.27
N SER A 2 8.53 -42.18 33.50
CA SER A 2 8.49 -41.58 32.15
C SER A 2 8.13 -40.11 32.29
N VAL A 3 9.09 -39.24 31.95
CA VAL A 3 8.85 -37.78 31.91
C VAL A 3 8.13 -37.50 30.61
N ASN A 4 6.82 -37.26 30.68
CA ASN A 4 6.01 -36.74 29.59
C ASN A 4 6.48 -35.31 29.27
N SER A 5 7.34 -35.16 28.28
CA SER A 5 7.59 -33.85 27.64
C SER A 5 6.34 -33.46 26.86
N ARG A 6 5.44 -32.70 27.50
CA ARG A 6 4.41 -31.93 26.77
C ARG A 6 5.15 -30.95 25.86
N VAL A 7 5.20 -31.27 24.59
CA VAL A 7 5.51 -30.30 23.56
C VAL A 7 4.33 -29.32 23.54
N GLU A 8 4.48 -28.19 24.22
CA GLU A 8 3.58 -27.06 24.04
C GLU A 8 3.72 -26.59 22.59
N SER A 9 2.77 -26.99 21.75
CA SER A 9 2.61 -26.43 20.43
C SER A 9 2.08 -25.00 20.57
N GLY A 10 2.96 -24.10 21.02
CA GLY A 10 2.66 -22.66 21.03
C GLY A 10 2.36 -22.23 19.60
N SER A 11 1.12 -21.87 19.31
CA SER A 11 0.74 -21.30 18.03
C SER A 11 1.62 -20.07 17.75
N ARG A 12 2.42 -20.13 16.70
CA ARG A 12 3.24 -18.96 16.30
C ARG A 12 2.32 -17.80 15.98
N PRO A 13 2.58 -16.60 16.51
CA PRO A 13 1.76 -15.44 16.20
C PRO A 13 1.77 -15.18 14.69
N ILE A 14 0.62 -14.81 14.14
CA ILE A 14 0.42 -14.50 12.71
C ILE A 14 1.33 -13.35 12.26
N LEU A 15 1.54 -12.36 13.14
CA LEU A 15 2.49 -11.27 12.96
C LEU A 15 3.46 -11.23 14.15
N SER A 16 4.73 -11.01 13.87
CA SER A 16 5.72 -10.74 14.92
C SER A 16 5.49 -9.35 15.54
N ALA A 17 5.93 -9.13 16.77
CA ALA A 17 5.83 -7.81 17.43
C ALA A 17 6.44 -6.68 16.57
N ARG A 18 7.53 -6.97 15.86
CA ARG A 18 8.17 -6.01 14.95
C ARG A 18 7.27 -5.67 13.75
N GLN A 19 6.61 -6.66 13.15
CA GLN A 19 5.65 -6.42 12.07
C GLN A 19 4.46 -5.59 12.55
N VAL A 20 3.92 -5.90 13.73
CA VAL A 20 2.83 -5.13 14.35
C VAL A 20 3.25 -3.67 14.57
N GLY A 21 4.43 -3.44 15.14
CA GLY A 21 4.95 -2.09 15.38
C GLY A 21 5.14 -1.28 14.09
N VAL A 22 5.69 -1.92 13.05
CA VAL A 22 5.88 -1.25 11.74
C VAL A 22 4.53 -1.03 11.05
N ALA A 23 3.61 -2.00 11.06
CA ALA A 23 2.28 -1.83 10.48
C ALA A 23 1.49 -0.72 11.17
N ALA A 24 1.55 -0.64 12.51
CA ALA A 24 0.92 0.43 13.27
C ALA A 24 1.52 1.81 12.96
N ALA A 25 2.85 1.91 12.85
CA ALA A 25 3.52 3.17 12.53
C ALA A 25 3.17 3.68 11.13
N PHE A 26 3.29 2.82 10.11
CA PHE A 26 2.99 3.20 8.72
C PHE A 26 1.50 3.40 8.49
N GLY A 27 0.64 2.51 9.00
CA GLY A 27 -0.81 2.65 8.90
C GLY A 27 -1.32 3.87 9.67
N GLY A 28 -0.78 4.12 10.86
CA GLY A 28 -1.09 5.32 11.65
C GLY A 28 -0.67 6.61 10.95
N ALA A 29 0.49 6.63 10.29
CA ALA A 29 0.93 7.76 9.49
C ALA A 29 0.00 7.98 8.26
N ALA A 30 -0.39 6.91 7.56
CA ALA A 30 -1.34 6.99 6.45
C ALA A 30 -2.70 7.55 6.92
N LEU A 31 -3.23 7.04 8.03
CA LEU A 31 -4.46 7.54 8.64
C LEU A 31 -4.36 9.00 9.05
N ALA A 32 -3.23 9.40 9.67
CA ALA A 32 -3.00 10.78 10.09
C ALA A 32 -2.99 11.76 8.91
N VAL A 33 -2.43 11.35 7.76
CA VAL A 33 -2.46 12.14 6.52
C VAL A 33 -3.88 12.44 6.09
N VAL A 34 -4.74 11.40 6.05
CA VAL A 34 -6.15 11.54 5.65
C VAL A 34 -6.91 12.42 6.63
N LEU A 35 -6.80 12.15 7.93
CA LEU A 35 -7.50 12.90 8.97
C LEU A 35 -7.07 14.37 9.04
N ALA A 36 -5.80 14.65 8.75
CA ALA A 36 -5.28 16.02 8.69
C ALA A 36 -5.61 16.75 7.37
N GLY A 37 -6.21 16.06 6.39
CA GLY A 37 -6.48 16.63 5.06
C GLY A 37 -5.23 17.09 4.33
N LEU A 38 -4.10 16.37 4.55
CA LEU A 38 -2.82 16.75 3.94
C LEU A 38 -2.84 16.37 2.46
N THR A 39 -3.00 17.40 1.64
CA THR A 39 -2.91 17.28 0.18
C THR A 39 -1.79 18.16 -0.35
N ILE A 40 -1.11 17.71 -1.38
CA ILE A 40 -0.05 18.46 -2.05
C ILE A 40 -0.58 18.86 -3.42
N PRO A 41 -0.78 20.17 -3.68
CA PRO A 41 -1.20 20.64 -4.99
C PRO A 41 -0.14 20.32 -6.04
N ILE A 42 -0.59 19.83 -7.20
CA ILE A 42 0.31 19.55 -8.33
C ILE A 42 0.30 20.80 -9.22
N PRO A 43 1.45 21.51 -9.33
CA PRO A 43 1.53 22.75 -10.06
C PRO A 43 1.01 22.61 -11.51
N GLY A 44 0.17 23.56 -11.92
CA GLY A 44 -0.40 23.60 -13.28
C GLY A 44 -1.58 22.65 -13.51
N THR A 45 -2.08 21.98 -12.47
CA THR A 45 -3.25 21.08 -12.55
C THR A 45 -4.25 21.37 -11.43
N PRO A 46 -5.53 21.03 -11.57
CA PRO A 46 -6.49 21.06 -10.47
C PRO A 46 -6.35 19.85 -9.54
N VAL A 47 -5.38 18.97 -9.76
CA VAL A 47 -5.20 17.72 -9.03
C VAL A 47 -4.35 17.95 -7.79
N VAL A 48 -4.70 17.28 -6.72
CA VAL A 48 -3.91 17.18 -5.49
C VAL A 48 -3.42 15.75 -5.34
N THR A 49 -2.22 15.55 -4.79
CA THR A 49 -1.74 14.24 -4.39
C THR A 49 -1.84 14.10 -2.88
N ASP A 50 -1.98 12.86 -2.45
CA ASP A 50 -2.04 12.50 -1.05
C ASP A 50 -0.78 11.68 -0.68
N PRO A 51 0.06 12.16 0.26
CA PRO A 51 1.27 11.45 0.65
C PRO A 51 1.02 10.13 1.41
N ARG A 52 -0.23 9.78 1.70
CA ARG A 52 -0.64 8.51 2.32
C ARG A 52 -0.05 7.30 1.61
N GLU A 53 0.00 7.34 0.28
CA GLU A 53 0.46 6.22 -0.53
C GLU A 53 1.95 5.90 -0.36
N ILE A 54 2.74 6.82 0.10
CA ILE A 54 4.14 6.58 0.47
C ILE A 54 4.20 5.59 1.64
N PHE A 55 3.35 5.81 2.64
CA PHE A 55 3.30 4.98 3.85
C PHE A 55 2.68 3.61 3.56
N THR A 56 1.59 3.56 2.79
CA THR A 56 0.91 2.31 2.43
C THR A 56 1.85 1.40 1.63
N THR A 57 2.50 1.93 0.61
CA THR A 57 3.38 1.16 -0.28
C THR A 57 4.60 0.61 0.46
N ILE A 58 5.34 1.46 1.19
CA ILE A 58 6.54 1.02 1.92
C ILE A 58 6.16 0.11 3.07
N GLY A 59 5.19 0.50 3.89
CA GLY A 59 4.78 -0.24 5.08
C GLY A 59 4.28 -1.65 4.75
N ALA A 60 3.39 -1.78 3.76
CA ALA A 60 2.86 -3.07 3.30
C ALA A 60 3.97 -3.96 2.73
N SER A 61 4.89 -3.39 1.95
CA SER A 61 6.05 -4.12 1.40
C SER A 61 6.92 -4.71 2.50
N LEU A 62 7.17 -3.96 3.56
CA LEU A 62 8.03 -4.43 4.67
C LEU A 62 7.33 -5.42 5.59
N THR A 63 6.03 -5.27 5.83
CA THR A 63 5.27 -6.08 6.81
C THR A 63 4.59 -7.30 6.22
N GLY A 64 4.53 -7.41 4.89
CA GLY A 64 3.90 -8.51 4.18
C GLY A 64 2.38 -8.37 4.02
N PRO A 65 1.70 -9.37 3.41
CA PRO A 65 0.29 -9.25 3.05
C PRO A 65 -0.63 -8.97 4.23
N ILE A 66 -0.40 -9.61 5.38
CA ILE A 66 -1.24 -9.41 6.58
C ILE A 66 -1.01 -8.02 7.17
N GLY A 67 0.24 -7.57 7.28
CA GLY A 67 0.55 -6.20 7.67
C GLY A 67 0.00 -5.18 6.67
N GLY A 68 0.02 -5.53 5.37
CA GLY A 68 -0.58 -4.75 4.30
C GLY A 68 -2.10 -4.58 4.44
N ILE A 69 -2.82 -5.62 4.91
CA ILE A 69 -4.25 -5.52 5.25
C ILE A 69 -4.47 -4.48 6.35
N VAL A 70 -3.70 -4.56 7.45
CA VAL A 70 -3.83 -3.63 8.57
C VAL A 70 -3.58 -2.18 8.12
N ILE A 71 -2.50 -1.97 7.36
CA ILE A 71 -2.16 -0.65 6.81
C ILE A 71 -3.24 -0.17 5.85
N GLY A 72 -3.74 -1.04 4.96
CA GLY A 72 -4.82 -0.72 4.02
C GLY A 72 -6.13 -0.32 4.70
N ILE A 73 -6.48 -0.98 5.81
CA ILE A 73 -7.64 -0.59 6.62
C ILE A 73 -7.45 0.83 7.18
N LEU A 74 -6.30 1.10 7.79
CA LEU A 74 -6.01 2.41 8.38
C LEU A 74 -5.93 3.52 7.32
N ALA A 75 -5.40 3.22 6.14
CA ALA A 75 -5.32 4.15 5.03
C ALA A 75 -6.69 4.47 4.41
N GLY A 76 -7.59 3.49 4.32
CA GLY A 76 -8.86 3.64 3.60
C GLY A 76 -10.06 4.05 4.44
N ILE A 77 -10.05 3.76 5.77
CA ILE A 77 -11.24 3.88 6.60
C ILE A 77 -11.72 5.33 6.80
N ALA A 78 -10.81 6.29 6.76
CA ALA A 78 -11.12 7.70 7.00
C ALA A 78 -11.37 8.50 5.70
N GLU A 79 -11.46 7.85 4.55
CA GLU A 79 -11.71 8.53 3.27
C GLU A 79 -13.06 9.27 3.28
N PRO A 80 -13.06 10.59 3.10
CA PRO A 80 -14.30 11.37 3.16
C PRO A 80 -15.29 10.94 2.07
N GLY A 81 -16.54 10.67 2.45
CA GLY A 81 -17.64 10.38 1.53
C GLY A 81 -17.65 8.98 0.91
N ILE A 82 -16.50 8.34 0.72
CA ILE A 82 -16.38 7.06 -0.02
C ILE A 82 -15.48 6.02 0.67
N PRO A 83 -15.59 5.80 2.00
CA PRO A 83 -14.67 4.95 2.75
C PRO A 83 -14.65 3.48 2.28
N LEU A 84 -15.79 2.92 1.84
CA LEU A 84 -15.82 1.53 1.39
C LEU A 84 -15.04 1.31 0.09
N ALA A 85 -15.08 2.27 -0.83
CA ALA A 85 -14.30 2.21 -2.07
C ALA A 85 -12.80 2.29 -1.76
N SER A 86 -12.42 3.21 -0.87
CA SER A 86 -11.05 3.38 -0.42
C SER A 86 -10.54 2.15 0.35
N LEU A 87 -11.34 1.58 1.26
CA LEU A 87 -11.00 0.34 1.96
C LEU A 87 -10.72 -0.82 1.00
N LEU A 88 -11.60 -1.03 0.02
CA LEU A 88 -11.42 -2.10 -0.98
C LEU A 88 -10.08 -1.95 -1.71
N ALA A 89 -9.80 -0.76 -2.21
CA ALA A 89 -8.58 -0.45 -2.94
C ALA A 89 -7.31 -0.65 -2.10
N HIS A 90 -7.28 -0.07 -0.89
CA HIS A 90 -6.07 -0.09 -0.05
C HIS A 90 -5.81 -1.44 0.61
N ILE A 91 -6.85 -2.20 1.00
CA ILE A 91 -6.66 -3.54 1.56
C ILE A 91 -6.06 -4.47 0.50
N VAL A 92 -6.64 -4.52 -0.69
CA VAL A 92 -6.14 -5.39 -1.76
C VAL A 92 -4.80 -4.92 -2.27
N GLY A 93 -4.62 -3.61 -2.42
CA GLY A 93 -3.32 -3.02 -2.77
C GLY A 93 -2.24 -3.30 -1.73
N GLY A 94 -2.57 -3.28 -0.44
CA GLY A 94 -1.67 -3.65 0.65
C GLY A 94 -1.25 -5.12 0.59
N ILE A 95 -2.19 -6.03 0.30
CA ILE A 95 -1.88 -7.45 0.06
C ILE A 95 -0.92 -7.61 -1.12
N TYR A 96 -1.21 -6.93 -2.24
CA TYR A 96 -0.37 -6.95 -3.43
C TYR A 96 1.05 -6.49 -3.11
N ASN A 97 1.23 -5.33 -2.47
CA ASN A 97 2.55 -4.80 -2.13
C ASN A 97 3.34 -5.75 -1.23
N GLY A 98 2.70 -6.31 -0.20
CA GLY A 98 3.34 -7.27 0.67
C GLY A 98 3.75 -8.55 -0.05
N PHE A 99 2.86 -9.12 -0.87
CA PHE A 99 3.11 -10.35 -1.61
C PHE A 99 4.20 -10.18 -2.67
N VAL A 100 4.12 -9.14 -3.50
CA VAL A 100 5.08 -8.89 -4.58
C VAL A 100 6.46 -8.60 -4.02
N TYR A 101 6.56 -7.75 -2.99
CA TYR A 101 7.85 -7.42 -2.39
C TYR A 101 8.56 -8.63 -1.80
N LYS A 102 7.83 -9.56 -1.15
CA LYS A 102 8.40 -10.83 -0.68
C LYS A 102 9.11 -11.58 -1.79
N ASN A 103 8.41 -11.78 -2.90
CA ASN A 103 8.91 -12.56 -4.01
C ASN A 103 10.06 -11.87 -4.77
N LEU A 104 10.06 -10.53 -4.77
CA LEU A 104 11.08 -9.73 -5.43
C LEU A 104 12.29 -9.49 -4.54
N SER A 105 12.14 -9.34 -3.21
CA SER A 105 13.22 -8.95 -2.32
C SER A 105 14.41 -9.92 -2.32
N GLY A 106 14.18 -11.20 -2.58
CA GLY A 106 15.25 -12.18 -2.78
C GLY A 106 16.15 -11.84 -3.98
N ARG A 107 15.56 -11.29 -5.03
CA ARG A 107 16.27 -10.87 -6.26
C ARG A 107 16.97 -9.52 -6.10
N PHE A 108 16.58 -8.74 -5.09
CA PHE A 108 17.16 -7.43 -4.78
C PHE A 108 18.61 -7.51 -4.27
N ARG A 109 19.05 -8.68 -3.81
CA ARG A 109 20.40 -8.87 -3.28
C ARG A 109 21.47 -8.86 -4.37
N GLU A 110 21.12 -9.18 -5.61
CA GLU A 110 22.08 -9.33 -6.68
C GLU A 110 22.54 -8.01 -7.30
N SER A 111 21.67 -7.00 -7.35
CA SER A 111 21.97 -5.69 -7.92
C SER A 111 21.02 -4.61 -7.42
N LYS A 112 21.59 -3.53 -6.84
CA LYS A 112 20.81 -2.38 -6.36
C LYS A 112 19.97 -1.75 -7.48
N GLY A 113 20.52 -1.66 -8.69
CA GLY A 113 19.80 -1.08 -9.84
C GLY A 113 18.58 -1.91 -10.25
N LYS A 114 18.75 -3.24 -10.39
CA LYS A 114 17.62 -4.14 -10.71
C LYS A 114 16.53 -4.07 -9.65
N SER A 115 16.93 -3.97 -8.38
CA SER A 115 16.03 -3.80 -7.25
C SER A 115 15.13 -2.58 -7.39
N LEU A 116 15.71 -1.44 -7.70
CA LEU A 116 14.97 -0.19 -7.82
C LEU A 116 14.03 -0.21 -9.03
N VAL A 117 14.44 -0.82 -10.16
CA VAL A 117 13.55 -1.01 -11.31
C VAL A 117 12.35 -1.88 -10.94
N LEU A 118 12.57 -2.99 -10.23
CA LEU A 118 11.47 -3.85 -9.77
C LEU A 118 10.57 -3.12 -8.76
N TRP A 119 11.14 -2.28 -7.89
CA TRP A 119 10.36 -1.43 -7.00
C TRP A 119 9.46 -0.46 -7.77
N VAL A 120 10.00 0.24 -8.75
CA VAL A 120 9.23 1.14 -9.63
C VAL A 120 8.08 0.38 -10.31
N LEU A 121 8.35 -0.78 -10.88
CA LEU A 121 7.32 -1.61 -11.52
C LEU A 121 6.26 -2.09 -10.52
N GLN A 122 6.65 -2.41 -9.28
CA GLN A 122 5.70 -2.75 -8.22
C GLN A 122 4.78 -1.58 -7.90
N VAL A 123 5.32 -0.36 -7.73
CA VAL A 123 4.51 0.83 -7.42
C VAL A 123 3.56 1.16 -8.57
N ILE A 124 4.04 1.10 -9.82
CA ILE A 124 3.18 1.28 -10.99
C ILE A 124 2.06 0.23 -11.02
N GLY A 125 2.40 -1.05 -10.81
CA GLY A 125 1.42 -2.13 -10.75
C GLY A 125 0.41 -1.96 -9.61
N TYR A 126 0.84 -1.44 -8.47
CA TYR A 126 -0.03 -1.10 -7.35
C TYR A 126 -1.15 -0.12 -7.75
N TYR A 127 -0.80 0.96 -8.42
CA TYR A 127 -1.77 1.96 -8.88
C TYR A 127 -2.64 1.43 -10.03
N VAL A 128 -2.02 1.01 -11.11
CA VAL A 128 -2.71 0.72 -12.38
C VAL A 128 -3.55 -0.57 -12.32
N LEU A 129 -3.08 -1.59 -11.59
CA LEU A 129 -3.76 -2.89 -11.57
C LEU A 129 -4.67 -3.08 -10.35
N PHE A 130 -4.46 -2.32 -9.27
CA PHE A 130 -5.17 -2.56 -8.01
C PHE A 130 -5.86 -1.32 -7.48
N VAL A 131 -5.15 -0.27 -7.09
CA VAL A 131 -5.76 0.85 -6.38
C VAL A 131 -6.82 1.53 -7.23
N VAL A 132 -6.47 1.98 -8.42
CA VAL A 132 -7.41 2.73 -9.27
C VAL A 132 -8.57 1.88 -9.76
N PRO A 133 -8.36 0.66 -10.30
CA PRO A 133 -9.48 -0.19 -10.71
C PRO A 133 -10.40 -0.62 -9.57
N LEU A 134 -9.84 -0.95 -8.40
CA LEU A 134 -10.66 -1.35 -7.25
C LEU A 134 -11.37 -0.17 -6.60
N PHE A 135 -10.75 1.01 -6.61
CA PHE A 135 -11.42 2.22 -6.18
C PHE A 135 -12.60 2.56 -7.11
N ALA A 136 -12.39 2.53 -8.43
CA ALA A 136 -13.46 2.71 -9.42
C ALA A 136 -14.59 1.70 -9.24
N LEU A 137 -14.23 0.42 -9.02
CA LEU A 137 -15.19 -0.64 -8.74
C LEU A 137 -15.96 -0.37 -7.44
N GLY A 138 -15.25 0.01 -6.38
CA GLY A 138 -15.86 0.33 -5.09
C GLY A 138 -16.81 1.51 -5.17
N VAL A 139 -16.45 2.58 -5.88
CA VAL A 139 -17.35 3.72 -6.13
C VAL A 139 -18.59 3.26 -6.87
N THR A 140 -18.44 2.48 -7.95
CA THR A 140 -19.57 2.01 -8.74
C THR A 140 -20.52 1.10 -7.95
N LEU A 141 -19.97 0.26 -7.07
CA LEU A 141 -20.76 -0.72 -6.30
C LEU A 141 -21.40 -0.11 -5.04
N PHE A 142 -20.68 0.70 -4.30
CA PHE A 142 -21.12 1.17 -2.99
C PHE A 142 -21.70 2.59 -3.00
N TYR A 143 -21.38 3.37 -4.04
CA TYR A 143 -21.80 4.77 -4.18
C TYR A 143 -22.33 5.03 -5.59
N PRO A 144 -23.36 4.28 -6.04
CA PRO A 144 -23.89 4.42 -7.41
C PRO A 144 -24.48 5.82 -7.59
N ASP A 145 -23.90 6.58 -8.52
CA ASP A 145 -24.39 7.88 -8.92
C ASP A 145 -24.39 7.93 -10.46
N PRO A 146 -25.52 8.25 -11.10
CA PRO A 146 -25.57 8.41 -12.56
C PRO A 146 -24.55 9.41 -13.11
N ALA A 147 -24.16 10.42 -12.31
CA ALA A 147 -23.14 11.40 -12.69
C ALA A 147 -21.74 10.79 -12.84
N ASN A 148 -21.46 9.66 -12.16
CA ASN A 148 -20.17 8.97 -12.27
C ASN A 148 -20.04 8.15 -13.58
N GLY A 149 -21.11 8.00 -14.33
CA GLY A 149 -21.15 7.21 -15.55
C GLY A 149 -20.97 5.71 -15.32
N THR A 150 -20.41 5.01 -16.29
CA THR A 150 -20.10 3.59 -16.18
C THR A 150 -18.76 3.35 -15.48
N PHE A 151 -18.55 2.14 -14.96
CA PHE A 151 -17.26 1.72 -14.41
C PHE A 151 -16.07 2.07 -15.33
N PHE A 152 -16.18 1.80 -16.63
CA PHE A 152 -15.08 2.09 -17.57
C PHE A 152 -14.87 3.58 -17.82
N ALA A 153 -15.92 4.39 -17.79
CA ALA A 153 -15.78 5.84 -17.89
C ALA A 153 -15.07 6.41 -16.63
N LEU A 154 -15.51 5.96 -15.46
CA LEU A 154 -14.87 6.37 -14.19
C LEU A 154 -13.42 5.88 -14.12
N LEU A 155 -13.14 4.63 -14.51
CA LEU A 155 -11.79 4.09 -14.55
C LEU A 155 -10.88 4.95 -15.42
N GLY A 156 -11.31 5.30 -16.63
CA GLY A 156 -10.50 6.14 -17.54
C GLY A 156 -10.18 7.51 -16.98
N VAL A 157 -11.16 8.14 -16.29
CA VAL A 157 -10.95 9.44 -15.63
C VAL A 157 -9.96 9.31 -14.46
N LEU A 158 -10.10 8.28 -13.63
CA LEU A 158 -9.23 8.06 -12.48
C LEU A 158 -7.81 7.69 -12.91
N GLU A 159 -7.64 6.83 -13.92
CA GLU A 159 -6.31 6.46 -14.44
C GLU A 159 -5.57 7.70 -14.97
N ALA A 160 -6.26 8.59 -15.69
CA ALA A 160 -5.68 9.84 -16.15
C ALA A 160 -5.36 10.79 -14.98
N GLY A 161 -6.27 10.91 -14.01
CA GLY A 161 -6.14 11.80 -12.86
C GLY A 161 -5.04 11.39 -11.88
N VAL A 162 -4.76 10.09 -11.76
CA VAL A 162 -3.77 9.55 -10.81
C VAL A 162 -2.32 9.68 -11.28
N ILE A 163 -2.07 9.96 -12.57
CA ILE A 163 -0.71 10.02 -13.13
C ILE A 163 0.24 10.91 -12.31
N PRO A 164 -0.12 12.13 -11.93
CA PRO A 164 0.76 12.98 -11.13
C PRO A 164 1.09 12.38 -9.75
N GLU A 165 0.10 11.78 -9.09
CA GLU A 165 0.30 11.10 -7.81
C GLU A 165 1.18 9.86 -7.97
N LEU A 166 0.95 9.06 -8.99
CA LEU A 166 1.79 7.92 -9.33
C LEU A 166 3.26 8.31 -9.52
N ILE A 167 3.52 9.40 -10.26
CA ILE A 167 4.88 9.91 -10.46
C ILE A 167 5.49 10.37 -9.14
N PHE A 168 4.74 11.13 -8.35
CA PHE A 168 5.18 11.61 -7.04
C PHE A 168 5.51 10.45 -6.09
N THR A 169 4.56 9.53 -5.88
CA THR A 169 4.73 8.39 -4.97
C THR A 169 5.86 7.47 -5.43
N THR A 170 5.93 7.17 -6.73
CA THR A 170 7.01 6.34 -7.29
C THR A 170 8.36 6.98 -7.06
N THR A 171 8.49 8.29 -7.32
CA THR A 171 9.75 9.02 -7.13
C THR A 171 10.18 9.03 -5.67
N VAL A 172 9.28 9.47 -4.77
CA VAL A 172 9.58 9.60 -3.34
C VAL A 172 9.90 8.25 -2.72
N THR A 173 9.08 7.23 -2.96
CA THR A 173 9.33 5.89 -2.40
C THR A 173 10.59 5.25 -2.95
N THR A 174 10.92 5.49 -4.21
CA THR A 174 12.19 5.00 -4.83
C THR A 174 13.40 5.67 -4.18
N ILE A 175 13.35 6.98 -3.94
CA ILE A 175 14.42 7.70 -3.22
C ILE A 175 14.59 7.13 -1.81
N ILE A 176 13.49 6.96 -1.07
CA ILE A 176 13.52 6.39 0.28
C ILE A 176 14.13 4.98 0.25
N MET A 177 13.64 4.11 -0.65
CA MET A 177 14.15 2.74 -0.77
C MET A 177 15.61 2.69 -1.21
N ALA A 178 16.07 3.62 -2.04
CA ALA A 178 17.46 3.73 -2.44
C ALA A 178 18.38 4.19 -1.28
N ALA A 179 17.87 5.07 -0.42
CA ALA A 179 18.60 5.63 0.72
C ALA A 179 18.65 4.67 1.93
N LEU A 180 17.65 3.78 2.08
CA LEU A 180 17.60 2.85 3.19
C LEU A 180 18.76 1.85 3.14
N PRO A 181 19.48 1.63 4.27
CA PRO A 181 20.42 0.53 4.41
C PRO A 181 19.75 -0.81 4.12
N GLU A 182 20.50 -1.77 3.54
CA GLU A 182 19.96 -3.07 3.13
C GLU A 182 19.20 -3.81 4.23
N ARG A 183 19.71 -3.73 5.48
CA ARG A 183 19.06 -4.38 6.64
C ARG A 183 17.62 -3.91 6.90
N TYR A 184 17.27 -2.68 6.50
CA TYR A 184 15.92 -2.11 6.66
C TYR A 184 15.02 -2.33 5.46
N ARG A 185 15.59 -2.72 4.32
CA ARG A 185 14.85 -3.07 3.12
C ARG A 185 14.41 -4.54 3.09
N ARG A 186 14.89 -5.35 4.04
CA ARG A 186 14.48 -6.77 4.13
C ARG A 186 13.06 -6.86 4.65
N PRO A 187 12.22 -7.74 4.04
CA PRO A 187 10.91 -8.04 4.61
C PRO A 187 11.05 -8.55 6.05
N LEU A 188 10.10 -8.19 6.89
CA LEU A 188 10.10 -8.55 8.31
C LEU A 188 9.50 -9.94 8.59
N TRP A 189 9.20 -10.71 7.54
CA TRP A 189 8.40 -11.94 7.58
C TRP A 189 8.94 -13.02 6.65
#